data_cd27375fc5f138a4b7a17cbcc89ee304
#
_entry.id   cd27375fc5f138a4b7a17cbcc89ee304
#
_cell.length_a   1.000
_cell.length_b   1.000
_cell.length_c   1.000
_cell.angle_alpha   90.00
_cell.angle_beta   90.00
_cell.angle_gamma   90.00
#
_symmetry.space_group_name_H-M   'P 1'
#
loop_
_entity.id
_entity.type
_entity.pdbx_description
1 polymer ?
#
loop_
_entity_poly.entity_id
_entity_poly.type
_entity_poly.pdbx_seq_one_letter_code
_entity_poly.pdbx_strand_id
1 'polypeptide(L)'
;MVTIMKTPNQNPCGDFKIETLVQLARCSKLDRIILAGSRAPHRMFELHRRGFIRVATTATCGLPRGQYDVGLVEWQLLSIKALATTLDWLVHFLSPAGVLVVALDTPECQDRGKLRPMLARLGFRIEAGTRCEHGIAIYARPLDVAHKALVA
;
A
#
# COMPACT_ATOMS: atom_id res chain seq x y z
N MET A 1 -18.60 -16.43 23.67
CA MET A 1 -18.70 -15.44 24.32
C MET A 1 -17.72 -14.48 24.13
N VAL A 2 -16.65 -14.68 24.60
CA VAL A 2 -15.62 -13.79 24.44
C VAL A 2 -15.40 -13.41 23.07
N THR A 3 -15.52 -14.32 22.18
CA THR A 3 -15.27 -14.02 20.83
C THR A 3 -16.19 -12.99 20.33
N ILE A 4 -17.33 -12.95 20.84
CA ILE A 4 -18.26 -12.04 20.36
C ILE A 4 -17.88 -10.64 20.55
N MET A 5 -17.21 -10.40 21.60
CA MET A 5 -16.88 -9.10 21.81
C MET A 5 -15.92 -8.57 20.92
N LYS A 6 -14.97 -9.27 20.50
CA LYS A 6 -14.03 -8.75 19.62
C LYS A 6 -14.64 -8.56 18.31
N THR A 7 -15.52 -9.39 17.97
CA THR A 7 -16.06 -9.36 16.64
C THR A 7 -16.64 -8.04 16.23
N PRO A 8 -17.45 -7.42 17.00
CA PRO A 8 -18.07 -6.21 16.55
C PRO A 8 -17.09 -5.09 16.35
N ASN A 9 -16.06 -5.12 17.07
CA ASN A 9 -15.11 -4.08 16.94
C ASN A 9 -14.04 -4.38 15.98
N GLN A 10 -13.98 -5.59 15.51
CA GLN A 10 -12.96 -5.95 14.61
C GLN A 10 -13.30 -5.47 13.28
N ASN A 11 -12.37 -5.04 12.57
CA ASN A 11 -12.58 -4.72 11.20
C ASN A 11 -12.85 -5.95 10.42
N PRO A 12 -13.64 -5.86 9.40
CA PRO A 12 -13.79 -6.96 8.48
C PRO A 12 -12.43 -7.34 7.97
N CYS A 13 -12.32 -8.56 7.62
CA CYS A 13 -11.07 -9.03 7.13
C CYS A 13 -10.63 -8.26 5.94
N GLY A 14 -9.37 -8.03 5.83
CA GLY A 14 -8.84 -7.22 4.79
C GLY A 14 -8.84 -5.75 5.10
N ASP A 15 -9.49 -5.38 6.20
CA ASP A 15 -9.57 -3.98 6.55
C ASP A 15 -8.56 -3.72 7.65
N PHE A 16 -7.33 -3.53 7.26
CA PHE A 16 -6.26 -3.33 8.22
C PHE A 16 -6.38 -1.99 8.92
N LYS A 17 -5.91 -1.94 10.15
CA LYS A 17 -5.84 -0.67 10.87
C LYS A 17 -4.76 0.19 10.22
N ILE A 18 -5.00 1.49 10.23
CA ILE A 18 -4.05 2.40 9.62
C ILE A 18 -2.68 2.31 10.31
N GLU A 19 -2.67 2.05 11.61
CA GLU A 19 -1.40 1.92 12.32
C GLU A 19 -0.57 0.77 11.78
N THR A 20 -1.21 -0.33 11.43
CA THR A 20 -0.52 -1.48 10.88
C THR A 20 0.13 -1.12 9.55
N LEU A 21 -0.60 -0.42 8.72
CA LEU A 21 -0.10 -0.06 7.40
C LEU A 21 1.05 0.94 7.51
N VAL A 22 0.94 1.89 8.41
CA VAL A 22 1.98 2.87 8.62
C VAL A 22 3.25 2.20 9.15
N GLN A 23 3.11 1.27 10.07
CA GLN A 23 4.25 0.57 10.61
C GLN A 23 4.92 -0.31 9.58
N LEU A 24 4.13 -0.96 8.75
CA LEU A 24 4.67 -1.80 7.70
C LEU A 24 5.45 -0.96 6.69
N ALA A 25 4.95 0.22 6.37
CA ALA A 25 5.60 1.10 5.43
C ALA A 25 6.78 1.85 6.04
N ARG A 26 6.87 1.83 7.36
CA ARG A 26 7.90 2.58 8.08
C ARG A 26 7.82 4.07 7.75
N CYS A 27 6.61 4.60 7.66
CA CYS A 27 6.41 5.99 7.31
C CYS A 27 6.75 6.91 8.46
N SER A 28 7.34 8.05 8.14
CA SER A 28 7.42 9.14 9.09
C SER A 28 6.35 10.17 8.72
N LYS A 29 6.05 11.05 9.66
CA LYS A 29 5.01 12.05 9.41
C LYS A 29 5.40 13.08 8.36
N LEU A 30 6.66 13.13 8.00
CA LEU A 30 7.12 14.03 6.96
C LEU A 30 7.11 13.41 5.58
N ASP A 31 6.88 12.11 5.49
CA ASP A 31 6.86 11.45 4.21
C ASP A 31 5.67 11.88 3.37
N ARG A 32 5.86 11.92 2.08
CA ARG A 32 4.79 12.19 1.14
C ARG A 32 4.16 10.86 0.77
N ILE A 33 2.87 10.74 1.06
CA ILE A 33 2.15 9.49 0.90
C ILE A 33 1.06 9.67 -0.13
N ILE A 34 1.00 8.76 -1.09
CA ILE A 34 -0.08 8.76 -2.07
C ILE A 34 -0.91 7.49 -1.89
N LEU A 35 -2.21 7.68 -1.81
CA LEU A 35 -3.14 6.60 -1.52
C LEU A 35 -3.97 6.25 -2.74
N ALA A 36 -4.23 4.99 -2.92
CA ALA A 36 -5.11 4.51 -3.97
C ALA A 36 -6.04 3.44 -3.42
N GLY A 37 -7.14 3.22 -4.11
CA GLY A 37 -8.11 2.23 -3.69
C GLY A 37 -9.39 2.90 -3.20
N SER A 38 -10.39 2.08 -2.97
CA SER A 38 -11.70 2.62 -2.64
C SER A 38 -11.74 3.30 -1.27
N ARG A 39 -10.83 2.97 -0.40
CA ARG A 39 -10.80 3.57 0.93
C ARG A 39 -9.82 4.73 1.04
N ALA A 40 -9.25 5.16 -0.07
CA ALA A 40 -8.23 6.20 -0.03
C ALA A 40 -8.69 7.49 0.68
N PRO A 41 -9.88 8.02 0.40
CA PRO A 41 -10.28 9.25 1.10
C PRO A 41 -10.39 9.06 2.61
N HIS A 42 -10.90 7.93 3.04
CA HIS A 42 -11.03 7.64 4.45
C HIS A 42 -9.66 7.51 5.11
N ARG A 43 -8.73 6.84 4.44
CA ARG A 43 -7.38 6.67 4.95
C ARG A 43 -6.65 8.00 5.01
N MET A 44 -6.87 8.87 4.03
CA MET A 44 -6.25 10.18 4.04
C MET A 44 -6.69 10.95 5.28
N PHE A 45 -7.97 10.89 5.59
CA PHE A 45 -8.51 11.55 6.76
C PHE A 45 -7.87 10.98 8.03
N GLU A 46 -7.77 9.67 8.13
CA GLU A 46 -7.16 9.04 9.29
C GLU A 46 -5.70 9.47 9.47
N LEU A 47 -4.97 9.52 8.37
CA LEU A 47 -3.56 9.92 8.44
C LEU A 47 -3.41 11.37 8.85
N HIS A 48 -4.26 12.24 8.33
CA HIS A 48 -4.21 13.64 8.74
C HIS A 48 -4.47 13.78 10.23
N ARG A 49 -5.39 13.01 10.76
CA ARG A 49 -5.68 13.06 12.19
C ARG A 49 -4.51 12.59 13.04
N ARG A 50 -3.62 11.83 12.46
CA ARG A 50 -2.44 11.33 13.17
C ARG A 50 -1.21 12.17 12.92
N GLY A 51 -1.36 13.29 12.23
CA GLY A 51 -0.26 14.21 12.03
C GLY A 51 0.50 14.06 10.73
N PHE A 52 0.06 13.17 9.84
CA PHE A 52 0.66 13.05 8.53
C PHE A 52 0.02 14.10 7.64
N ILE A 53 0.79 15.07 7.20
CA ILE A 53 0.22 16.19 6.47
C ILE A 53 0.47 16.15 4.98
N ARG A 54 1.41 15.35 4.52
CA ARG A 54 1.73 15.29 3.10
C ARG A 54 1.11 14.06 2.46
N VAL A 55 -0.20 13.99 2.56
CA VAL A 55 -0.94 12.83 2.07
C VAL A 55 -1.89 13.27 0.98
N ALA A 56 -1.94 12.51 -0.09
CA ALA A 56 -2.86 12.79 -1.19
C ALA A 56 -3.44 11.47 -1.69
N THR A 57 -4.57 11.56 -2.35
CA THR A 57 -5.13 10.41 -3.06
C THR A 57 -4.78 10.55 -4.52
N THR A 58 -4.96 9.48 -5.28
CA THR A 58 -4.71 9.55 -6.70
C THR A 58 -5.62 10.56 -7.41
N ALA A 59 -6.73 10.93 -6.78
CA ALA A 59 -7.62 11.91 -7.37
C ALA A 59 -7.20 13.34 -6.99
N THR A 60 -6.41 13.50 -5.93
CA THR A 60 -6.10 14.84 -5.43
C THR A 60 -4.61 15.15 -5.42
N CYS A 61 -3.80 14.29 -6.02
CA CYS A 61 -2.37 14.53 -5.99
C CYS A 61 -2.06 15.74 -6.90
N GLY A 62 -1.34 16.68 -6.33
CA GLY A 62 -0.97 17.86 -7.09
C GLY A 62 0.50 17.99 -7.34
N LEU A 63 1.28 17.00 -6.94
CA LEU A 63 2.71 17.06 -7.14
C LEU A 63 3.10 16.38 -8.43
N PRO A 64 4.22 16.78 -9.02
CA PRO A 64 4.73 16.12 -10.21
C PRO A 64 5.06 14.66 -9.91
N ARG A 65 5.26 13.91 -10.96
CA ARG A 65 5.63 12.51 -10.83
C ARG A 65 6.95 12.39 -10.10
N GLY A 66 7.12 11.28 -9.41
CA GLY A 66 8.39 10.99 -8.74
C GLY A 66 8.59 11.68 -7.41
N GLN A 67 7.53 12.21 -6.81
CA GLN A 67 7.65 13.00 -5.61
C GLN A 67 7.22 12.30 -4.32
N TYR A 68 6.55 11.16 -4.41
CA TYR A 68 6.00 10.53 -3.22
C TYR A 68 6.93 9.46 -2.67
N ASP A 69 7.02 9.41 -1.35
CA ASP A 69 7.89 8.45 -0.67
C ASP A 69 7.23 7.11 -0.45
N VAL A 70 5.92 7.10 -0.32
CA VAL A 70 5.16 5.90 -0.02
C VAL A 70 3.89 5.86 -0.83
N GLY A 71 3.64 4.73 -1.47
CA GLY A 71 2.36 4.47 -2.10
C GLY A 71 1.61 3.44 -1.27
N LEU A 72 0.38 3.71 -0.92
CA LEU A 72 -0.41 2.83 -0.11
C LEU A 72 -1.68 2.48 -0.86
N VAL A 73 -1.86 1.22 -1.15
CA VAL A 73 -2.98 0.74 -1.94
C VAL A 73 -3.76 -0.29 -1.16
N GLU A 74 -5.05 -0.07 -1.03
CA GLU A 74 -5.93 -1.08 -0.45
C GLU A 74 -6.83 -1.60 -1.54
N TRP A 75 -6.87 -2.91 -1.70
CA TRP A 75 -7.57 -3.54 -2.81
C TRP A 75 -8.55 -4.56 -2.29
N GLN A 76 -9.82 -4.35 -2.52
CA GLN A 76 -10.85 -5.22 -2.00
C GLN A 76 -11.71 -5.77 -3.12
N LEU A 77 -11.83 -7.07 -3.17
CA LEU A 77 -12.77 -7.74 -4.05
C LEU A 77 -12.76 -7.28 -5.51
N LEU A 78 -11.65 -6.77 -5.98
CA LEU A 78 -11.53 -6.33 -7.34
C LEU A 78 -10.55 -7.23 -8.07
N SER A 79 -10.59 -7.19 -9.39
CA SER A 79 -9.77 -8.09 -10.18
C SER A 79 -8.30 -7.74 -10.03
N ILE A 80 -7.46 -8.75 -10.19
CA ILE A 80 -6.02 -8.55 -10.15
C ILE A 80 -5.58 -7.69 -11.32
N LYS A 81 -6.33 -7.74 -12.41
CA LYS A 81 -6.00 -6.95 -13.58
C LYS A 81 -6.20 -5.47 -13.31
N ALA A 82 -7.27 -5.12 -12.61
CA ALA A 82 -7.51 -3.73 -12.24
C ALA A 82 -6.46 -3.25 -11.25
N LEU A 83 -6.01 -4.14 -10.37
CA LEU A 83 -4.94 -3.78 -9.45
C LEU A 83 -3.66 -3.50 -10.22
N ALA A 84 -3.35 -4.31 -11.22
CA ALA A 84 -2.16 -4.10 -12.04
C ALA A 84 -2.19 -2.72 -12.70
N THR A 85 -3.34 -2.33 -13.24
CA THR A 85 -3.48 -1.03 -13.88
C THR A 85 -3.27 0.10 -12.87
N THR A 86 -3.84 -0.04 -11.69
CA THR A 86 -3.69 0.97 -10.64
C THR A 86 -2.25 1.09 -10.20
N LEU A 87 -1.57 -0.02 -10.00
CA LEU A 87 -0.19 0.00 -9.59
C LEU A 87 0.71 0.59 -10.67
N ASP A 88 0.45 0.24 -11.92
CA ASP A 88 1.24 0.74 -13.03
C ASP A 88 1.18 2.26 -13.07
N TRP A 89 0.03 2.82 -12.78
CA TRP A 89 -0.13 4.26 -12.75
C TRP A 89 0.48 4.87 -11.48
N LEU A 90 0.25 4.22 -10.35
CA LEU A 90 0.68 4.76 -9.06
C LEU A 90 2.20 4.88 -8.96
N VAL A 91 2.93 3.90 -9.48
CA VAL A 91 4.37 3.91 -9.35
C VAL A 91 5.03 5.10 -10.02
N HIS A 92 4.35 5.71 -10.96
CA HIS A 92 4.90 6.91 -11.59
C HIS A 92 4.99 8.09 -10.64
N PHE A 93 4.21 8.08 -9.57
CA PHE A 93 4.24 9.16 -8.61
C PHE A 93 5.27 8.93 -7.51
N LEU A 94 5.85 7.73 -7.44
CA LEU A 94 6.81 7.43 -6.40
C LEU A 94 8.20 7.94 -6.77
N SER A 95 8.93 8.40 -5.77
CA SER A 95 10.32 8.77 -5.96
C SER A 95 11.13 7.51 -6.26
N PRO A 96 12.37 7.64 -6.74
CA PRO A 96 13.18 6.46 -7.06
C PRO A 96 13.36 5.49 -5.90
N ALA A 97 13.36 6.00 -4.68
CA ALA A 97 13.47 5.16 -3.50
C ALA A 97 12.11 4.93 -2.83
N GLY A 98 11.04 5.34 -3.48
CA GLY A 98 9.70 5.20 -2.91
C GLY A 98 9.30 3.75 -2.73
N VAL A 99 8.51 3.48 -1.72
CA VAL A 99 8.09 2.13 -1.37
C VAL A 99 6.59 1.98 -1.55
N LEU A 100 6.16 0.73 -1.61
CA LEU A 100 4.75 0.41 -1.76
C LEU A 100 4.27 -0.44 -0.61
N VAL A 101 3.06 -0.15 -0.13
CA VAL A 101 2.33 -1.07 0.74
C VAL A 101 1.04 -1.40 0.03
N VAL A 102 0.81 -2.69 -0.18
CA VAL A 102 -0.40 -3.15 -0.86
C VAL A 102 -1.15 -4.06 0.09
N ALA A 103 -2.37 -3.69 0.43
CA ALA A 103 -3.21 -4.47 1.30
C ALA A 103 -4.32 -5.10 0.47
N LEU A 104 -4.39 -6.40 0.48
CA LEU A 104 -5.36 -7.15 -0.30
C LEU A 104 -6.38 -7.77 0.63
N ASP A 105 -7.64 -7.59 0.27
CA ASP A 105 -8.72 -8.17 1.02
C ASP A 105 -9.21 -9.39 0.27
N THR A 106 -8.44 -10.43 0.29
CA THR A 106 -8.84 -11.65 -0.37
C THR A 106 -8.28 -12.85 0.37
N PRO A 107 -9.09 -13.85 0.59
CA PRO A 107 -8.60 -15.09 1.15
C PRO A 107 -7.94 -15.95 0.09
N GLU A 108 -8.04 -15.56 -1.15
CA GLU A 108 -7.54 -16.38 -2.24
C GLU A 108 -6.05 -16.28 -2.37
N CYS A 109 -5.39 -17.39 -2.25
CA CYS A 109 -3.96 -17.39 -2.39
C CYS A 109 -3.49 -17.13 -3.81
N GLN A 110 -4.34 -17.36 -4.77
CA GLN A 110 -3.95 -17.16 -6.15
C GLN A 110 -3.60 -15.72 -6.43
N ASP A 111 -4.33 -14.78 -5.83
CA ASP A 111 -4.05 -13.38 -6.07
C ASP A 111 -2.68 -13.00 -5.53
N ARG A 112 -2.34 -13.57 -4.36
CA ARG A 112 -1.02 -13.34 -3.82
C ARG A 112 0.07 -13.87 -4.72
N GLY A 113 -0.17 -15.03 -5.32
CA GLY A 113 0.78 -15.63 -6.22
C GLY A 113 1.01 -14.81 -7.47
N LYS A 114 0.01 -14.03 -7.87
CA LYS A 114 0.14 -13.17 -9.02
C LYS A 114 0.75 -11.83 -8.66
N LEU A 115 0.68 -11.45 -7.41
CA LEU A 115 1.16 -10.15 -6.98
C LEU A 115 2.67 -10.04 -7.09
N ARG A 116 3.39 -11.09 -6.70
CA ARG A 116 4.84 -11.05 -6.73
C ARG A 116 5.40 -10.76 -8.13
N PRO A 117 5.00 -11.51 -9.17
CA PRO A 117 5.52 -11.20 -10.49
C PRO A 117 5.03 -9.86 -11.01
N MET A 118 3.84 -9.42 -10.60
CA MET A 118 3.35 -8.13 -11.00
C MET A 118 4.23 -7.02 -10.44
N LEU A 119 4.58 -7.10 -9.17
CA LEU A 119 5.45 -6.12 -8.55
C LEU A 119 6.86 -6.19 -9.10
N ALA A 120 7.35 -7.39 -9.39
CA ALA A 120 8.67 -7.55 -9.98
C ALA A 120 8.76 -6.85 -11.34
N ARG A 121 7.68 -6.95 -12.10
CA ARG A 121 7.64 -6.29 -13.41
C ARG A 121 7.68 -4.78 -13.26
N LEU A 122 7.17 -4.25 -12.18
CA LEU A 122 7.20 -2.82 -11.90
C LEU A 122 8.50 -2.39 -11.24
N GLY A 123 9.40 -3.33 -10.96
CA GLY A 123 10.68 -3.01 -10.36
C GLY A 123 10.69 -3.06 -8.85
N PHE A 124 9.76 -3.81 -8.25
CA PHE A 124 9.66 -3.88 -6.80
C PHE A 124 9.82 -5.30 -6.29
N ARG A 125 10.35 -5.41 -5.09
CA ARG A 125 10.53 -6.69 -4.43
C ARG A 125 9.81 -6.66 -3.08
N ILE A 126 9.06 -7.71 -2.79
CA ILE A 126 8.37 -7.83 -1.52
C ILE A 126 9.39 -8.14 -0.44
N GLU A 127 9.40 -7.35 0.61
CA GLU A 127 10.35 -7.55 1.71
C GLU A 127 9.70 -7.91 3.03
N ALA A 128 8.44 -7.60 3.21
CA ALA A 128 7.76 -7.89 4.45
C ALA A 128 6.27 -7.99 4.22
N GLY A 129 5.58 -8.55 5.18
CA GLY A 129 4.14 -8.66 5.06
C GLY A 129 3.54 -8.98 6.39
N THR A 130 2.24 -8.77 6.50
CA THR A 130 1.48 -9.15 7.65
C THR A 130 0.13 -9.66 7.18
N ARG A 131 -0.52 -10.45 8.00
CA ARG A 131 -1.78 -11.04 7.65
C ARG A 131 -2.85 -10.72 8.66
N CYS A 132 -4.07 -10.62 8.18
CA CYS A 132 -5.21 -10.71 9.04
C CYS A 132 -5.96 -11.97 8.60
N GLU A 133 -7.12 -12.18 9.17
CA GLU A 133 -7.84 -13.41 8.93
C GLU A 133 -8.14 -13.67 7.46
N HIS A 134 -8.51 -12.67 6.72
CA HIS A 134 -8.86 -12.84 5.31
C HIS A 134 -8.05 -11.96 4.37
N GLY A 135 -7.01 -11.37 4.85
CA GLY A 135 -6.27 -10.45 4.01
C GLY A 135 -4.78 -10.48 4.27
N ILE A 136 -4.06 -9.81 3.42
CA ILE A 136 -2.62 -9.72 3.54
C ILE A 136 -2.21 -8.32 3.14
N ALA A 137 -1.26 -7.75 3.86
CA ALA A 137 -0.64 -6.49 3.46
C ALA A 137 0.84 -6.75 3.28
N ILE A 138 1.40 -6.26 2.19
CA ILE A 138 2.81 -6.45 1.90
C ILE A 138 3.50 -5.11 1.75
N TYR A 139 4.80 -5.13 2.03
CA TYR A 139 5.68 -4.00 1.88
C TYR A 139 6.70 -4.34 0.81
N ALA A 140 6.82 -3.51 -0.20
CA ALA A 140 7.73 -3.77 -1.30
C ALA A 140 8.62 -2.56 -1.54
N ARG A 141 9.87 -2.82 -1.85
CA ARG A 141 10.87 -1.80 -2.11
C ARG A 141 11.36 -1.90 -3.54
N PRO A 142 11.86 -0.79 -4.10
CA PRO A 142 12.44 -0.85 -5.44
C PRO A 142 13.60 -1.84 -5.48
N LEU A 143 13.64 -2.60 -6.55
CA LEU A 143 14.63 -3.65 -6.68
C LEU A 143 16.04 -3.14 -6.75
N ASP A 144 16.31 -2.24 -7.60
CA ASP A 144 17.65 -1.90 -7.93
C ASP A 144 18.10 -0.51 -7.55
N VAL A 145 17.63 0.00 -6.45
CA VAL A 145 18.04 1.33 -6.05
C VAL A 145 19.55 1.40 -5.92
N ALA A 146 20.13 0.47 -5.18
CA ALA A 146 21.56 0.46 -4.99
C ALA A 146 22.29 0.13 -6.28
N HIS A 147 21.76 -0.80 -7.02
CA HIS A 147 22.37 -1.21 -8.29
C HIS A 147 22.35 -0.05 -9.28
N LYS A 148 21.26 0.68 -9.35
CA LYS A 148 21.19 1.81 -10.26
C LYS A 148 22.21 2.87 -9.86
N ALA A 149 22.40 3.07 -8.59
CA ALA A 149 23.35 4.04 -8.12
C ALA A 149 24.77 3.65 -8.50
N LEU A 150 25.07 2.35 -8.48
CA LEU A 150 26.38 1.89 -8.84
C LEU A 150 26.63 1.99 -10.33
N VAL A 151 25.59 1.76 -11.10
CA VAL A 151 25.73 1.78 -12.55
C VAL A 151 25.71 3.20 -13.09
N ALA A 152 24.96 4.02 -12.45
CA ALA A 152 24.90 5.38 -12.89
C ALA A 152 26.21 6.10 -12.59
#